data_3d7424bf8b38968ec82032a11763251d
#
_entry.id   3d7424bf8b38968ec82032a11763251d
#
_cell.length_a   1.000
_cell.length_b   1.000
_cell.length_c   1.000
_cell.angle_alpha   90.00
_cell.angle_beta   90.00
_cell.angle_gamma   90.00
#
_symmetry.space_group_name_H-M   'P 1'
#
loop_
_entity.id
_entity.type
_entity.pdbx_description
1 polymer ?
#
loop_
_entity_poly.entity_id
_entity_poly.type
_entity_poly.pdbx_seq_one_letter_code
_entity_poly.pdbx_strand_id
1 'polypeptide(L)'
;MQNIVSKIDKNAKIAVLCGGMSSEAEVSMRSGKGCFEALKRLGYKNAELVVVDENIAQTLKAGNFDYAYNALHGRYGEDGCIQGLLEILKIPYTGCGVMSSSVCMNKEYTKRMLSTCKDIPLIKSVFVQKGEDVVEKTKGLKYPLITKPVSEGSSFGMAK
;
A
#
# COMPACT_ATOMS: atom_id res chain seq x y z
N MET A 1 -19.74 21.57 -4.99
CA MET A 1 -19.23 20.19 -5.20
C MET A 1 -20.32 19.23 -4.81
N GLN A 2 -21.00 18.62 -5.80
CA GLN A 2 -22.00 17.60 -5.52
C GLN A 2 -21.27 16.35 -5.01
N ASN A 3 -21.71 15.82 -3.87
CA ASN A 3 -21.23 14.55 -3.32
C ASN A 3 -21.58 13.40 -4.28
N ILE A 4 -20.67 13.09 -5.20
CA ILE A 4 -20.76 11.88 -6.02
C ILE A 4 -20.19 10.71 -5.16
N VAL A 5 -20.84 10.41 -4.07
CA VAL A 5 -20.71 9.11 -3.43
C VAL A 5 -21.76 8.22 -4.06
N SER A 6 -21.43 7.62 -5.21
CA SER A 6 -22.24 6.52 -5.72
C SER A 6 -22.20 5.42 -4.64
N LYS A 7 -23.35 5.15 -4.01
CA LYS A 7 -23.45 4.07 -3.04
C LYS A 7 -23.20 2.77 -3.80
N ILE A 8 -22.14 2.05 -3.43
CA ILE A 8 -21.89 0.69 -3.91
C ILE A 8 -23.12 -0.16 -3.57
N ASP A 9 -23.59 -0.93 -4.54
CA ASP A 9 -24.71 -1.86 -4.33
C ASP A 9 -24.37 -2.84 -3.19
N LYS A 10 -25.32 -3.05 -2.28
CA LYS A 10 -25.16 -3.99 -1.16
C LYS A 10 -25.04 -5.44 -1.62
N ASN A 11 -25.46 -5.75 -2.84
CA ASN A 11 -25.30 -7.06 -3.47
C ASN A 11 -23.99 -7.22 -4.23
N ALA A 12 -23.17 -6.15 -4.34
CA ALA A 12 -21.89 -6.23 -5.01
C ALA A 12 -20.97 -7.27 -4.35
N LYS A 13 -20.25 -8.01 -5.16
CA LYS A 13 -19.25 -8.99 -4.73
C LYS A 13 -17.92 -8.26 -4.49
N ILE A 14 -17.49 -8.19 -3.24
CA ILE A 14 -16.31 -7.42 -2.82
C ILE A 14 -15.22 -8.37 -2.36
N ALA A 15 -14.06 -8.35 -3.03
CA ALA A 15 -12.85 -9.02 -2.54
C ALA A 15 -12.18 -8.14 -1.48
N VAL A 16 -12.09 -8.59 -0.24
CA VAL A 16 -11.24 -7.97 0.79
C VAL A 16 -9.88 -8.63 0.74
N LEU A 17 -8.92 -7.98 0.09
CA LEU A 17 -7.57 -8.49 -0.12
C LEU A 17 -6.75 -8.33 1.15
N CYS A 18 -6.16 -9.42 1.66
CA CYS A 18 -5.37 -9.41 2.89
C CYS A 18 -4.26 -10.46 2.86
N GLY A 19 -3.42 -10.49 3.89
CA GLY A 19 -2.25 -11.36 3.95
C GLY A 19 -1.14 -10.85 3.04
N GLY A 20 -0.89 -11.56 1.96
CA GLY A 20 0.18 -11.23 1.03
C GLY A 20 1.51 -11.88 1.37
N MET A 21 2.55 -11.51 0.60
CA MET A 21 3.88 -12.13 0.64
C MET A 21 4.94 -11.16 1.20
N SER A 22 4.51 -10.10 1.89
CA SER A 22 5.40 -9.13 2.52
C SER A 22 5.71 -9.48 3.98
N SER A 23 6.69 -8.79 4.55
CA SER A 23 6.99 -8.83 5.99
C SER A 23 5.80 -8.40 6.87
N GLU A 24 4.79 -7.74 6.29
CA GLU A 24 3.62 -7.20 6.97
C GLU A 24 2.35 -8.06 6.80
N ALA A 25 2.49 -9.31 6.31
CA ALA A 25 1.36 -10.20 6.02
C ALA A 25 0.42 -10.41 7.21
N GLU A 26 0.95 -10.57 8.43
CA GLU A 26 0.13 -10.73 9.65
C GLU A 26 -0.67 -9.47 9.99
N VAL A 27 -0.08 -8.29 9.79
CA VAL A 27 -0.75 -7.00 10.00
C VAL A 27 -1.89 -6.87 8.99
N SER A 28 -1.63 -7.20 7.74
CA SER A 28 -2.60 -7.22 6.66
C SER A 28 -3.77 -8.17 6.95
N MET A 29 -3.50 -9.37 7.45
CA MET A 29 -4.54 -10.32 7.84
C MET A 29 -5.47 -9.76 8.92
N ARG A 30 -4.93 -9.07 9.92
CA ARG A 30 -5.73 -8.42 10.98
C ARG A 30 -6.57 -7.28 10.41
N SER A 31 -5.97 -6.41 9.59
CA SER A 31 -6.65 -5.30 8.92
C SER A 31 -7.79 -5.82 8.03
N GLY A 32 -7.51 -6.82 7.19
CA GLY A 32 -8.49 -7.41 6.29
C GLY A 32 -9.66 -8.04 7.01
N LYS A 33 -9.43 -8.80 8.08
CA LYS A 33 -10.51 -9.36 8.92
C LYS A 33 -11.39 -8.27 9.50
N GLY A 34 -10.81 -7.21 10.07
CA GLY A 34 -11.55 -6.09 10.62
C GLY A 34 -12.42 -5.38 9.58
N CYS A 35 -11.86 -5.13 8.38
CA CYS A 35 -12.58 -4.53 7.27
C CYS A 35 -13.71 -5.44 6.73
N PHE A 36 -13.44 -6.72 6.58
CA PHE A 36 -14.41 -7.71 6.17
C PHE A 36 -15.62 -7.75 7.12
N GLU A 37 -15.37 -7.85 8.44
CA GLU A 37 -16.41 -7.82 9.46
C GLU A 37 -17.21 -6.52 9.42
N ALA A 38 -16.56 -5.39 9.18
CA ALA A 38 -17.23 -4.10 9.04
C ALA A 38 -18.15 -4.08 7.82
N LEU A 39 -17.68 -4.58 6.66
CA LEU A 39 -18.49 -4.69 5.45
C LEU A 39 -19.72 -5.57 5.67
N LYS A 40 -19.56 -6.73 6.34
CA LYS A 40 -20.69 -7.60 6.71
C LYS A 40 -21.72 -6.87 7.59
N ARG A 41 -21.27 -6.16 8.64
CA ARG A 41 -22.17 -5.35 9.50
C ARG A 41 -22.88 -4.24 8.73
N LEU A 42 -22.23 -3.67 7.72
CA LEU A 42 -22.81 -2.65 6.85
C LEU A 42 -23.78 -3.23 5.80
N GLY A 43 -23.97 -4.54 5.76
CA GLY A 43 -24.93 -5.22 4.88
C GLY A 43 -24.38 -5.65 3.51
N TYR A 44 -23.06 -5.62 3.27
CA TYR A 44 -22.44 -6.17 2.07
C TYR A 44 -22.30 -7.68 2.21
N LYS A 45 -23.38 -8.41 1.92
CA LYS A 45 -23.47 -9.85 2.16
C LYS A 45 -22.52 -10.68 1.30
N ASN A 46 -22.15 -10.17 0.12
CA ASN A 46 -21.28 -10.85 -0.83
C ASN A 46 -19.79 -10.40 -0.72
N ALA A 47 -19.41 -9.77 0.38
CA ALA A 47 -18.00 -9.55 0.67
C ALA A 47 -17.31 -10.88 1.02
N GLU A 48 -16.14 -11.13 0.47
CA GLU A 48 -15.31 -12.31 0.70
C GLU A 48 -13.90 -11.89 1.15
N LEU A 49 -13.35 -12.62 2.11
CA LEU A 49 -11.96 -12.44 2.51
C LEU A 49 -11.06 -13.23 1.57
N VAL A 50 -10.17 -12.54 0.85
CA VAL A 50 -9.28 -13.13 -0.13
C VAL A 50 -7.84 -12.99 0.36
N VAL A 51 -7.23 -14.13 0.72
CA VAL A 51 -5.81 -14.17 1.10
C VAL A 51 -4.96 -14.15 -0.18
N VAL A 52 -4.07 -13.16 -0.27
CA VAL A 52 -3.26 -12.95 -1.47
C VAL A 52 -2.01 -13.82 -1.44
N ASP A 53 -1.84 -14.60 -2.49
CA ASP A 53 -0.68 -15.45 -2.77
C ASP A 53 -0.26 -15.33 -4.26
N GLU A 54 0.64 -16.17 -4.73
CA GLU A 54 1.09 -16.19 -6.13
C GLU A 54 0.01 -16.53 -7.14
N ASN A 55 -1.12 -17.10 -6.71
CA ASN A 55 -2.26 -17.46 -7.57
C ASN A 55 -3.34 -16.38 -7.61
N ILE A 56 -3.10 -15.21 -7.02
CA ILE A 56 -4.10 -14.16 -6.86
C ILE A 56 -4.78 -13.75 -8.16
N ALA A 57 -4.05 -13.76 -9.28
CA ALA A 57 -4.62 -13.40 -10.58
C ALA A 57 -5.73 -14.37 -11.01
N GLN A 58 -5.52 -15.67 -10.81
CA GLN A 58 -6.51 -16.71 -11.09
C GLN A 58 -7.70 -16.61 -10.15
N THR A 59 -7.42 -16.41 -8.86
CA THR A 59 -8.45 -16.25 -7.80
C THR A 59 -9.39 -15.09 -8.11
N LEU A 60 -8.83 -13.92 -8.43
CA LEU A 60 -9.61 -12.72 -8.77
C LEU A 60 -10.43 -12.91 -10.04
N LYS A 61 -9.84 -13.53 -11.07
CA LYS A 61 -10.53 -13.80 -12.34
C LYS A 61 -11.68 -14.80 -12.17
N ALA A 62 -11.46 -15.88 -11.42
CA ALA A 62 -12.48 -16.89 -11.14
C ALA A 62 -13.59 -16.37 -10.22
N GLY A 63 -13.23 -15.46 -9.30
CA GLY A 63 -14.16 -14.91 -8.32
C GLY A 63 -15.20 -13.95 -8.88
N ASN A 64 -15.01 -13.38 -10.08
CA ASN A 64 -15.91 -12.40 -10.68
C ASN A 64 -16.31 -11.28 -9.71
N PHE A 65 -15.32 -10.63 -9.10
CA PHE A 65 -15.52 -9.56 -8.14
C PHE A 65 -15.86 -8.23 -8.82
N ASP A 66 -16.84 -7.51 -8.28
CA ASP A 66 -17.22 -6.18 -8.74
C ASP A 66 -16.27 -5.10 -8.21
N TYR A 67 -15.71 -5.31 -7.00
CA TYR A 67 -14.81 -4.39 -6.32
C TYR A 67 -13.75 -5.15 -5.51
N ALA A 68 -12.60 -4.51 -5.31
CA ALA A 68 -11.59 -4.96 -4.37
C ALA A 68 -11.37 -3.92 -3.25
N TYR A 69 -11.45 -4.36 -2.01
CA TYR A 69 -10.98 -3.60 -0.85
C TYR A 69 -9.55 -4.03 -0.53
N ASN A 70 -8.59 -3.15 -0.81
CA ASN A 70 -7.18 -3.45 -0.58
C ASN A 70 -6.82 -3.19 0.88
N ALA A 71 -6.63 -4.25 1.67
CA ALA A 71 -6.13 -4.23 3.04
C ALA A 71 -4.72 -4.83 3.15
N LEU A 72 -4.00 -4.93 2.02
CA LEU A 72 -2.61 -5.35 2.01
C LEU A 72 -1.69 -4.26 2.56
N HIS A 73 -0.54 -4.68 3.08
CA HIS A 73 0.52 -3.80 3.54
C HIS A 73 1.87 -4.20 2.91
N GLY A 74 2.72 -3.19 2.71
CA GLY A 74 4.07 -3.39 2.20
C GLY A 74 4.13 -3.82 0.74
N ARG A 75 5.16 -4.63 0.44
CA ARG A 75 5.44 -5.09 -0.92
C ARG A 75 4.27 -5.88 -1.51
N TYR A 76 4.03 -5.71 -2.80
CA TYR A 76 2.92 -6.23 -3.60
C TYR A 76 1.53 -5.68 -3.22
N GLY A 77 1.38 -5.02 -2.07
CA GLY A 77 0.12 -4.44 -1.61
C GLY A 77 0.04 -2.93 -1.77
N GLU A 78 1.16 -2.21 -1.55
CA GLU A 78 1.21 -0.75 -1.55
C GLU A 78 2.16 -0.17 -2.62
N ASP A 79 2.83 -1.01 -3.40
CA ASP A 79 3.87 -0.65 -4.36
C ASP A 79 3.42 -0.55 -5.82
N GLY A 80 2.12 -0.68 -6.08
CA GLY A 80 1.55 -0.64 -7.42
C GLY A 80 1.31 -2.01 -8.05
N CYS A 81 1.85 -3.10 -7.48
CA CYS A 81 1.74 -4.44 -8.09
C CYS A 81 0.29 -4.94 -8.10
N ILE A 82 -0.37 -4.99 -6.95
CA ILE A 82 -1.78 -5.43 -6.89
C ILE A 82 -2.69 -4.45 -7.62
N GLN A 83 -2.40 -3.14 -7.56
CA GLN A 83 -3.16 -2.12 -8.25
C GLN A 83 -3.12 -2.35 -9.76
N GLY A 84 -1.93 -2.63 -10.33
CA GLY A 84 -1.77 -2.93 -11.76
C GLY A 84 -2.52 -4.19 -12.18
N LEU A 85 -2.51 -5.24 -11.36
CA LEU A 85 -3.29 -6.44 -11.61
C LEU A 85 -4.79 -6.14 -11.63
N LEU A 86 -5.29 -5.39 -10.66
CA LEU A 86 -6.70 -5.02 -10.57
C LEU A 86 -7.15 -4.13 -11.74
N GLU A 87 -6.30 -3.21 -12.20
CA GLU A 87 -6.57 -2.40 -13.41
C GLU A 87 -6.67 -3.27 -14.67
N ILE A 88 -5.75 -4.23 -14.86
CA ILE A 88 -5.79 -5.17 -16.00
C ILE A 88 -7.06 -6.01 -15.94
N LEU A 89 -7.47 -6.47 -14.76
CA LEU A 89 -8.69 -7.25 -14.56
C LEU A 89 -9.96 -6.40 -14.58
N LYS A 90 -9.84 -5.05 -14.68
CA LYS A 90 -10.95 -4.09 -14.64
C LYS A 90 -11.77 -4.17 -13.35
N ILE A 91 -11.14 -4.48 -12.23
CA ILE A 91 -11.76 -4.52 -10.90
C ILE A 91 -11.45 -3.19 -10.19
N PRO A 92 -12.42 -2.30 -9.98
CA PRO A 92 -12.23 -1.08 -9.18
C PRO A 92 -11.79 -1.42 -7.75
N TYR A 93 -10.90 -0.61 -7.18
CA TYR A 93 -10.30 -0.90 -5.88
C TYR A 93 -10.16 0.35 -5.01
N THR A 94 -10.00 0.15 -3.70
CA THR A 94 -9.73 1.22 -2.75
C THR A 94 -8.24 1.54 -2.69
N GLY A 95 -7.92 2.83 -2.51
CA GLY A 95 -6.55 3.31 -2.37
C GLY A 95 -6.04 4.08 -3.58
N CYS A 96 -4.73 4.28 -3.62
CA CYS A 96 -4.05 5.02 -4.68
C CYS A 96 -3.86 4.14 -5.93
N GLY A 97 -3.76 4.79 -7.11
CA GLY A 97 -3.43 4.10 -8.36
C GLY A 97 -1.95 3.65 -8.43
N VAL A 98 -1.63 2.93 -9.50
CA VAL A 98 -0.31 2.29 -9.71
C VAL A 98 0.85 3.26 -9.49
N MET A 99 0.86 4.39 -10.19
CA MET A 99 1.99 5.33 -10.15
C MET A 99 2.19 5.93 -8.76
N SER A 100 1.11 6.38 -8.12
CA SER A 100 1.18 6.97 -6.77
C SER A 100 1.66 5.94 -5.75
N SER A 101 1.14 4.72 -5.80
CA SER A 101 1.57 3.61 -4.93
C SER A 101 3.05 3.33 -5.10
N SER A 102 3.53 3.17 -6.34
CA SER A 102 4.94 2.87 -6.63
C SER A 102 5.89 3.98 -6.16
N VAL A 103 5.54 5.24 -6.38
CA VAL A 103 6.35 6.37 -5.92
C VAL A 103 6.36 6.46 -4.41
N CYS A 104 5.18 6.36 -3.75
CA CYS A 104 5.07 6.52 -2.30
C CYS A 104 5.71 5.37 -1.53
N MET A 105 5.78 4.17 -2.10
CA MET A 105 6.48 3.04 -1.48
C MET A 105 7.98 3.28 -1.35
N ASN A 106 8.58 4.06 -2.24
CA ASN A 106 10.00 4.39 -2.22
C ASN A 106 10.22 5.79 -1.60
N LYS A 107 10.80 5.84 -0.39
CA LYS A 107 11.01 7.10 0.36
C LYS A 107 11.91 8.11 -0.37
N GLU A 108 12.86 7.64 -1.19
CA GLU A 108 13.72 8.51 -1.98
C GLU A 108 12.91 9.15 -3.11
N TYR A 109 12.21 8.37 -3.90
CA TYR A 109 11.40 8.89 -5.00
C TYR A 109 10.28 9.78 -4.50
N THR A 110 9.62 9.41 -3.40
CA THR A 110 8.64 10.30 -2.73
C THR A 110 9.25 11.67 -2.43
N LYS A 111 10.42 11.71 -1.79
CA LYS A 111 11.08 12.99 -1.45
C LYS A 111 11.51 13.76 -2.69
N ARG A 112 12.03 13.10 -3.71
CA ARG A 112 12.40 13.74 -4.99
C ARG A 112 11.18 14.38 -5.65
N MET A 113 10.06 13.67 -5.71
CA MET A 113 8.81 14.22 -6.26
C MET A 113 8.30 15.39 -5.43
N LEU A 114 8.23 15.26 -4.12
CA LEU A 114 7.75 16.31 -3.23
C LEU A 114 8.67 17.54 -3.20
N SER A 115 9.96 17.40 -3.51
CA SER A 115 10.90 18.54 -3.56
C SER A 115 10.56 19.55 -4.67
N THR A 116 9.73 19.19 -5.63
CA THR A 116 9.20 20.12 -6.64
C THR A 116 8.08 21.02 -6.09
N CYS A 117 7.49 20.66 -4.94
CA CYS A 117 6.40 21.38 -4.29
C CYS A 117 6.96 22.26 -3.18
N LYS A 118 7.04 23.59 -3.42
CA LYS A 118 7.68 24.54 -2.49
C LYS A 118 6.98 24.63 -1.14
N ASP A 119 5.68 24.33 -1.08
CA ASP A 119 4.86 24.49 0.12
C ASP A 119 4.89 23.25 1.03
N ILE A 120 5.58 22.17 0.64
CA ILE A 120 5.70 20.96 1.43
C ILE A 120 7.06 20.95 2.15
N PRO A 121 7.07 21.04 3.49
CA PRO A 121 8.31 20.97 4.25
C PRO A 121 8.88 19.55 4.22
N LEU A 122 10.10 19.38 3.76
CA LEU A 122 10.78 18.09 3.72
C LEU A 122 11.87 18.02 4.81
N ILE A 123 11.84 16.96 5.60
CA ILE A 123 12.91 16.65 6.55
C ILE A 123 14.17 16.33 5.76
N LYS A 124 15.29 17.00 6.13
CA LYS A 124 16.61 16.75 5.53
C LYS A 124 17.01 15.30 5.70
N SER A 125 17.45 14.69 4.64
CA SER A 125 17.86 13.28 4.63
C SER A 125 18.91 13.05 3.55
N VAL A 126 19.66 11.98 3.71
CA VAL A 126 20.58 11.47 2.68
C VAL A 126 20.24 10.02 2.37
N PHE A 127 20.54 9.63 1.17
CA PHE A 127 20.37 8.30 0.67
C PHE A 127 21.72 7.61 0.65
N VAL A 128 21.82 6.44 1.28
CA VAL A 128 23.06 5.67 1.36
C VAL A 128 22.82 4.31 0.71
N GLN A 129 23.64 3.97 -0.27
CA GLN A 129 23.64 2.66 -0.92
C GLN A 129 24.68 1.73 -0.27
N LYS A 130 24.52 0.43 -0.47
CA LYS A 130 25.49 -0.55 -0.01
C LYS A 130 26.87 -0.27 -0.61
N GLY A 131 27.88 -0.15 0.26
CA GLY A 131 29.27 0.13 -0.13
C GLY A 131 29.65 1.62 -0.13
N GLU A 132 28.72 2.55 0.09
CA GLU A 132 29.04 3.97 0.26
C GLU A 132 29.48 4.27 1.71
N ASP A 133 30.31 5.31 1.87
CA ASP A 133 30.76 5.79 3.17
C ASP A 133 29.61 6.55 3.87
N VAL A 134 29.04 5.92 4.89
CA VAL A 134 27.95 6.47 5.70
C VAL A 134 28.35 7.75 6.40
N VAL A 135 29.58 7.83 6.95
CA VAL A 135 30.07 9.00 7.69
C VAL A 135 30.16 10.19 6.77
N GLU A 136 30.75 10.02 5.59
CA GLU A 136 30.85 11.07 4.58
C GLU A 136 29.49 11.57 4.14
N LYS A 137 28.57 10.65 3.82
CA LYS A 137 27.21 10.98 3.36
C LYS A 137 26.40 11.75 4.43
N THR A 138 26.64 11.48 5.71
CA THR A 138 25.84 12.06 6.81
C THR A 138 26.43 13.35 7.41
N LYS A 139 27.62 13.80 7.02
CA LYS A 139 28.30 15.02 7.54
C LYS A 139 27.41 16.28 7.58
N GLY A 140 26.47 16.40 6.65
CA GLY A 140 25.54 17.54 6.58
C GLY A 140 24.28 17.40 7.42
N LEU A 141 24.12 16.31 8.18
CA LEU A 141 22.97 16.06 9.04
C LEU A 141 23.31 16.37 10.51
N LYS A 142 22.27 16.62 11.32
CA LYS A 142 22.40 16.87 12.76
C LYS A 142 21.83 15.70 13.56
N TYR A 143 22.55 15.23 14.57
CA TYR A 143 22.05 14.21 15.49
C TYR A 143 20.91 14.75 16.39
N PRO A 144 19.97 13.89 16.84
CA PRO A 144 19.89 12.44 16.56
C PRO A 144 19.42 12.13 15.14
N LEU A 145 19.86 11.01 14.59
CA LEU A 145 19.49 10.52 13.25
C LEU A 145 18.65 9.25 13.36
N ILE A 146 17.78 9.04 12.38
CA ILE A 146 17.02 7.80 12.23
C ILE A 146 17.34 7.20 10.87
N THR A 147 17.73 5.94 10.84
CA THR A 147 17.89 5.15 9.62
C THR A 147 16.59 4.40 9.31
N LYS A 148 16.25 4.34 8.04
CA LYS A 148 15.04 3.64 7.57
C LYS A 148 15.33 2.93 6.25
N PRO A 149 14.87 1.70 6.06
CA PRO A 149 14.84 1.10 4.71
C PRO A 149 14.01 1.94 3.75
N VAL A 150 14.41 1.93 2.49
CA VAL A 150 13.79 2.78 1.47
C VAL A 150 12.35 2.40 1.19
N SER A 151 12.07 1.10 1.11
CA SER A 151 10.81 0.54 0.63
C SER A 151 10.12 -0.37 1.65
N GLU A 152 10.36 -0.16 2.95
CA GLU A 152 9.66 -0.87 4.02
C GLU A 152 8.74 0.06 4.79
N GLY A 153 7.64 -0.48 5.32
CA GLY A 153 6.67 0.21 6.16
C GLY A 153 6.75 -0.20 7.64
N SER A 154 5.74 0.18 8.42
CA SER A 154 5.48 -0.26 9.81
C SER A 154 6.69 -0.25 10.76
N SER A 155 7.62 0.67 10.56
CA SER A 155 8.88 0.77 11.33
C SER A 155 9.82 -0.43 11.18
N PHE A 156 9.58 -1.31 10.23
CA PHE A 156 10.46 -2.45 9.99
C PHE A 156 11.85 -1.99 9.57
N GLY A 157 12.90 -2.54 10.20
CA GLY A 157 14.29 -2.21 9.92
C GLY A 157 14.73 -0.78 10.28
N MET A 158 13.94 -0.04 11.08
CA MET A 158 14.35 1.28 11.58
C MET A 158 15.35 1.17 12.73
N ALA A 159 16.32 2.09 12.77
CA ALA A 159 17.26 2.26 13.88
C ALA A 159 17.51 3.75 14.17
N LYS A 160 17.89 4.06 15.43
CA LYS A 160 18.26 5.41 15.92
C LYS A 160 19.72 5.43 16.29
#